data_753ad023a0c0ea6b2120565223763f95
#
_entry.id   753ad023a0c0ea6b2120565223763f95
#
_cell.length_a   1.000
_cell.length_b   1.000
_cell.length_c   1.000
_cell.angle_alpha   90.00
_cell.angle_beta   90.00
_cell.angle_gamma   90.00
#
_symmetry.space_group_name_H-M   'P 1'
#
loop_
_entity.id
_entity.type
_entity.pdbx_description
1 polymer ?
#
loop_
_entity_poly.entity_id
_entity_poly.type
_entity_poly.pdbx_seq_one_letter_code
_entity_poly.pdbx_strand_id
1 'polypeptide(L)' 'MRIIIDRFEGKFTVVELENKSRINMPRELVPKGAKEGDILEIRIDKEETERRRKRIENLLRDLHQ' A
#
# COMPACT_ATOMS: atom_id res chain seq x y z
N MET A 1 -8.69 2.87 -4.29
CA MET A 1 -9.28 3.14 -2.97
C MET A 1 -8.57 4.33 -2.33
N ARG A 2 -9.35 5.28 -1.82
CA ARG A 2 -8.80 6.45 -1.13
C ARG A 2 -9.15 6.38 0.35
N ILE A 3 -8.19 6.71 1.18
CA ILE A 3 -8.36 6.76 2.63
C ILE A 3 -7.84 8.11 3.14
N ILE A 4 -8.39 8.57 4.25
CA ILE A 4 -8.01 9.85 4.84
C ILE A 4 -7.28 9.58 6.15
N ILE A 5 -6.14 10.20 6.36
CA ILE A 5 -5.43 10.11 7.63
C ILE A 5 -6.17 10.96 8.67
N ASP A 6 -6.74 10.32 9.68
CA ASP A 6 -7.42 11.01 10.78
C ASP A 6 -6.39 11.48 11.81
N ARG A 7 -5.60 10.57 12.34
CA ARG A 7 -4.56 10.89 13.32
C ARG A 7 -3.55 9.76 13.44
N PHE A 8 -2.44 10.06 14.11
CA PHE A 8 -1.43 9.06 14.44
C PHE A 8 -1.56 8.69 15.92
N GLU A 9 -1.58 7.41 16.22
CA GLU A 9 -1.63 6.88 17.57
C GLU A 9 -0.56 5.80 17.76
N GLY A 10 0.54 6.12 18.45
CA GLY A 10 1.61 5.17 18.68
C GLY A 10 2.17 4.57 17.41
N LYS A 11 2.06 3.27 17.25
CA LYS A 11 2.53 2.54 16.07
C LYS A 11 1.52 2.51 14.93
N PHE A 12 0.35 3.10 15.14
CA PHE A 12 -0.75 3.06 14.17
C PHE A 12 -1.13 4.43 13.67
N THR A 13 -1.71 4.41 12.49
CA THR A 13 -2.35 5.56 11.88
C THR A 13 -3.84 5.24 11.78
N VAL A 14 -4.68 6.05 12.39
CA VAL A 14 -6.12 5.89 12.27
C VAL A 14 -6.53 6.50 10.94
N VAL A 15 -7.11 5.69 10.05
CA VAL A 15 -7.54 6.15 8.73
C VAL A 15 -9.04 5.96 8.57
N GLU A 16 -9.67 6.89 7.86
CA GLU A 16 -11.08 6.82 7.53
C GLU A 16 -11.25 6.29 6.12
N LEU A 17 -12.06 5.26 5.99
CA LEU A 17 -12.37 4.63 4.70
C LEU A 17 -13.49 5.38 3.98
N GLU A 18 -13.71 5.04 2.72
CA GLU A 18 -14.77 5.67 1.90
C GLU A 18 -16.17 5.46 2.47
N ASN A 19 -16.41 4.36 3.20
CA ASN A 19 -17.67 4.07 3.88
C ASN A 19 -17.79 4.75 5.25
N LYS A 20 -16.91 5.68 5.58
CA LYS A 20 -16.86 6.41 6.85
C LYS A 20 -16.38 5.60 8.06
N SER A 21 -16.08 4.32 7.93
CA SER A 21 -15.49 3.55 9.02
C SER A 21 -14.04 3.95 9.25
N ARG A 22 -13.55 3.79 10.46
CA ARG A 22 -12.17 4.06 10.83
C ARG A 22 -11.47 2.76 11.20
N ILE A 23 -10.26 2.59 10.69
CA ILE A 23 -9.43 1.43 11.01
C ILE A 23 -8.02 1.87 11.37
N ASN A 24 -7.30 0.99 12.04
CA ASN A 24 -5.90 1.22 12.36
C ASN A 24 -5.02 0.63 11.27
N MET A 25 -4.12 1.45 10.74
CA MET A 25 -3.14 1.07 9.75
C MET A 25 -1.75 1.18 10.37
N PRO A 26 -0.88 0.18 10.24
CA PRO A 26 0.49 0.32 10.74
C PRO A 26 1.19 1.53 10.12
N ARG A 27 1.88 2.31 10.95
CA ARG A 27 2.59 3.51 10.47
C ARG A 27 3.63 3.20 9.39
N GLU A 28 4.18 1.99 9.40
CA GLU A 28 5.16 1.54 8.42
C GLU A 28 4.62 1.57 6.98
N LEU A 29 3.31 1.47 6.81
CA LEU A 29 2.68 1.50 5.49
C LEU A 29 2.35 2.91 5.01
N VAL A 30 2.54 3.91 5.86
CA VAL A 30 2.24 5.30 5.50
C VAL A 30 3.47 5.95 4.91
N PRO A 31 3.36 6.60 3.75
CA PRO A 31 4.49 7.29 3.14
C PRO A 31 5.07 8.35 4.07
N LYS A 32 6.38 8.52 4.03
CA LYS A 32 7.06 9.56 4.81
C LYS A 32 6.56 10.94 4.40
N GLY A 33 6.35 11.79 5.39
CA GLY A 33 5.88 13.14 5.15
C GLY A 33 4.36 13.29 5.12
N ALA A 34 3.62 12.17 5.20
CA ALA A 34 2.17 12.23 5.28
C ALA A 34 1.72 12.81 6.62
N LYS A 35 0.68 13.63 6.59
CA LYS A 35 0.16 14.37 7.74
C LYS A 35 -1.32 14.08 7.92
N GLU A 36 -1.84 14.44 9.09
CA GLU A 36 -3.28 14.40 9.35
C GLU A 36 -4.04 15.18 8.28
N GLY A 37 -5.13 14.62 7.81
CA GLY A 37 -5.95 15.20 6.76
C GLY A 37 -5.52 14.84 5.34
N ASP A 38 -4.34 14.24 5.18
CA ASP A 38 -3.87 13.82 3.85
C ASP A 38 -4.70 12.64 3.34
N ILE A 39 -4.91 12.62 2.04
CA ILE A 39 -5.60 11.53 1.37
C ILE A 39 -4.54 10.59 0.77
N LEU A 40 -4.59 9.32 1.15
CA LEU A 40 -3.74 8.28 0.57
C LEU A 40 -4.53 7.50 -0.46
N GLU A 41 -3.91 7.20 -1.58
CA GLU A 41 -4.48 6.35 -2.61
C GLU A 41 -3.81 4.98 -2.58
N ILE A 42 -4.61 3.92 -2.43
CA ILE A 42 -4.13 2.55 -2.46
C ILE A 42 -4.69 1.89 -3.72
N ARG A 43 -3.81 1.40 -4.55
CA ARG A 43 -4.19 0.75 -5.81
C ARG A 43 -3.23 -0.38 -6.14
N ILE A 44 -3.67 -1.26 -7.01
CA ILE A 44 -2.82 -2.33 -7.54
C ILE A 44 -1.95 -1.74 -8.65
N ASP A 45 -0.63 -1.88 -8.50
CA ASP A 45 0.30 -1.52 -9.57
C ASP A 45 0.41 -2.69 -10.54
N LYS A 46 -0.43 -2.67 -11.56
CA LYS A 46 -0.53 -3.76 -12.53
C LYS A 46 0.73 -3.92 -13.38
N GLU A 47 1.35 -2.81 -13.75
CA GLU A 47 2.55 -2.83 -14.58
C GLU A 47 3.73 -3.46 -13.84
N GLU A 48 3.96 -3.03 -12.62
CA GLU A 48 5.07 -3.57 -11.82
C GLU A 48 4.80 -5.02 -11.43
N THR A 49 3.55 -5.38 -11.16
CA THR A 49 3.15 -6.75 -10.89
C THR A 49 3.50 -7.65 -12.06
N GLU A 50 3.19 -7.21 -13.28
CA GLU A 50 3.48 -7.98 -14.49
C GLU A 50 4.98 -8.11 -14.75
N ARG A 51 5.74 -7.04 -14.54
CA ARG A 51 7.21 -7.09 -14.66
C ARG A 51 7.82 -8.10 -13.70
N ARG A 52 7.32 -8.12 -12.47
CA ARG A 52 7.78 -9.08 -11.45
C ARG A 52 7.47 -10.51 -11.86
N ARG A 53 6.27 -10.77 -12.38
CA ARG A 53 5.88 -12.10 -12.85
C ARG A 53 6.78 -12.57 -13.97
N LYS A 54 7.08 -11.71 -14.94
CA LYS A 54 7.98 -12.04 -16.05
C LYS A 54 9.38 -12.36 -15.57
N ARG A 55 9.91 -11.61 -14.60
CA ARG A 55 11.23 -11.90 -14.01
C ARG A 55 11.26 -13.27 -13.34
N ILE A 56 10.22 -13.62 -12.60
CA ILE A 56 10.11 -14.90 -11.93
C ILE A 56 10.02 -16.04 -12.94
N GLU A 57 9.19 -15.91 -13.97
CA GLU A 57 9.07 -16.88 -15.04
C GLU A 57 10.41 -17.10 -15.76
N ASN A 58 11.12 -16.03 -16.07
CA ASN A 58 12.42 -16.12 -16.74
C ASN A 58 13.45 -16.85 -15.87
N LEU A 59 13.47 -16.58 -14.57
CA LEU A 59 14.35 -17.28 -13.63
C LEU A 59 14.04 -18.77 -13.57
N LEU A 60 12.77 -19.14 -13.55
CA LEU A 60 12.33 -20.55 -13.54
C LEU A 60 12.71 -21.27 -14.83
N ARG A 61 12.59 -20.59 -15.99
CA ARG A 61 13.05 -21.16 -17.27
C ARG A 61 14.53 -21.44 -17.27
N ASP A 62 15.33 -20.49 -16.77
CA ASP A 62 16.78 -20.65 -16.71
C ASP A 62 17.19 -21.84 -15.82
N LEU A 63 16.44 -22.10 -14.77
CA LEU A 63 16.70 -23.24 -13.88
C LEU A 63 16.36 -24.59 -14.53
N HIS A 64 15.52 -24.62 -15.56
CA HIS A 64 15.08 -25.84 -16.23
C HIS A 64 15.83 -26.13 -17.54
N GLN A 65 16.76 -25.31 -17.91
CA GLN A 65 17.61 -25.53 -19.11
C GLN A 65 18.80 -26.41 -18.81
#